data_069befb58d946cc37ec0f1127d097ed5
#
_entry.id   069befb58d946cc37ec0f1127d097ed5
#
_cell.length_a   1.000
_cell.length_b   1.000
_cell.length_c   1.000
_cell.angle_alpha   90.00
_cell.angle_beta   90.00
_cell.angle_gamma   90.00
#
_symmetry.space_group_name_H-M   'P 1'
#
loop_
_entity.id
_entity.type
_entity.pdbx_description
1 polymer ?
#
loop_
_entity_poly.entity_id
_entity_poly.type
_entity_poly.pdbx_seq_one_letter_code
_entity_poly.pdbx_strand_id
1 'polypeptide(L)' 'MKFLLSMLICSSVAGECMPPFKWPEDFNSQYDCLMFGYKESIVKMEELGRTDVNKYGMFIKFYCTRDNTI' A
#
# COMPACT_ATOMS: atom_id res chain seq x y z
N MET A 1 -0.53 13.63 -16.99
CA MET A 1 0.08 12.40 -16.47
C MET A 1 -0.49 12.09 -15.09
N LYS A 2 -0.91 10.85 -14.89
CA LYS A 2 -1.52 10.43 -13.63
C LYS A 2 -0.69 9.36 -12.96
N PHE A 3 -0.80 9.29 -11.65
CA PHE A 3 -0.14 8.27 -10.85
C PHE A 3 -1.17 7.39 -10.18
N LEU A 4 -0.96 6.09 -10.22
CA LEU A 4 -1.86 5.10 -9.66
C LEU A 4 -1.21 4.45 -8.46
N LEU A 5 -2.00 4.25 -7.40
CA LEU A 5 -1.50 3.66 -6.16
C LEU A 5 -1.94 2.21 -6.04
N SER A 6 -0.97 1.34 -5.80
CA SER A 6 -1.22 -0.08 -5.51
C SER A 6 -0.59 -0.42 -4.17
N MET A 7 -1.30 -1.22 -3.38
CA MET A 7 -0.88 -1.56 -2.03
C MET A 7 -1.00 -3.06 -1.80
N LEU A 8 -0.02 -3.65 -1.10
CA LEU A 8 -0.02 -5.08 -0.76
C LEU A 8 0.20 -5.25 0.73
N ILE A 9 -0.48 -6.24 1.28
CA ILE A 9 -0.24 -6.65 2.66
C ILE A 9 0.51 -7.98 2.61
N CYS A 10 1.64 -8.04 3.30
CA CYS A 10 2.52 -9.20 3.26
C CYS A 10 2.75 -9.75 4.65
N SER A 11 3.15 -11.02 4.73
CA SER A 11 3.53 -11.67 5.97
C SER A 11 4.91 -12.29 5.80
N SER A 12 5.86 -11.88 6.64
CA SER A 12 7.20 -12.45 6.60
C SER A 12 7.22 -13.89 7.15
N VAL A 13 6.28 -14.20 8.04
CA VAL A 13 6.17 -15.56 8.59
C VAL A 13 5.65 -16.53 7.53
N ALA A 14 4.59 -16.13 6.83
CA ALA A 14 4.03 -16.96 5.76
C ALA A 14 4.89 -16.93 4.49
N GLY A 15 5.69 -15.87 4.34
CA GLY A 15 6.53 -15.71 3.17
C GLY A 15 5.77 -15.35 1.91
N GLU A 16 4.61 -14.71 2.07
CA GLU A 16 3.80 -14.36 0.91
C GLU A 16 3.02 -13.08 1.14
N CYS A 17 2.51 -12.52 0.05
CA CYS A 17 1.73 -11.30 0.06
C CYS A 17 0.34 -11.56 -0.52
N MET A 18 -0.63 -10.81 -0.04
CA MET A 18 -1.96 -10.80 -0.62
C MET A 18 -1.92 -10.12 -1.98
N PRO A 19 -2.90 -10.39 -2.86
CA PRO A 19 -2.94 -9.71 -4.14
C PRO A 19 -2.97 -8.19 -3.98
N PRO A 20 -2.33 -7.44 -4.89
CA PRO A 20 -2.32 -5.99 -4.80
C PRO A 20 -3.71 -5.40 -4.87
N PHE A 21 -3.96 -4.41 -4.03
CA PHE A 21 -5.18 -3.62 -4.09
C PHE A 21 -4.87 -2.31 -4.80
N LYS A 22 -5.60 -2.03 -5.87
CA LYS A 22 -5.46 -0.77 -6.60
C LYS A 22 -6.50 0.21 -6.10
N TRP A 23 -6.03 1.41 -5.74
CA TRP A 23 -6.95 2.46 -5.32
C TRP A 23 -7.69 3.00 -6.53
N PRO A 24 -8.99 3.30 -6.39
CA PRO A 24 -9.77 3.82 -7.51
C PRO A 24 -9.40 5.25 -7.89
N GLU A 25 -8.77 5.97 -6.98
CA GLU A 25 -8.38 7.35 -7.21
C GLU A 25 -7.02 7.41 -7.90
N ASP A 26 -6.83 8.44 -8.72
CA ASP A 26 -5.52 8.73 -9.27
C ASP A 26 -5.01 10.03 -8.65
N PHE A 27 -3.72 10.28 -8.85
CA PHE A 27 -3.06 11.42 -8.24
C PHE A 27 -2.34 12.23 -9.31
N ASN A 28 -2.30 13.53 -9.12
CA ASN A 28 -1.71 14.43 -10.11
C ASN A 28 -0.19 14.50 -10.03
N SER A 29 0.40 14.05 -8.93
CA SER A 29 1.84 14.07 -8.77
C SER A 29 2.31 12.84 -8.00
N GLN A 30 3.57 12.51 -8.18
CA GLN A 30 4.18 11.41 -7.45
C GLN A 30 4.20 11.71 -5.96
N TYR A 31 4.46 12.95 -5.59
CA TYR A 31 4.47 13.36 -4.19
C TYR A 31 3.13 13.08 -3.52
N ASP A 32 2.03 13.48 -4.17
CA ASP A 32 0.70 13.25 -3.61
C ASP A 32 0.38 11.78 -3.48
N CYS A 33 0.75 10.99 -4.48
CA CYS A 33 0.54 9.55 -4.45
C CYS A 33 1.31 8.91 -3.29
N LEU A 34 2.59 9.26 -3.14
CA LEU A 34 3.43 8.70 -2.08
C LEU A 34 2.94 9.11 -0.70
N MET A 35 2.58 10.37 -0.52
CA MET A 35 2.07 10.84 0.78
C MET A 35 0.78 10.12 1.17
N PHE A 36 -0.12 9.94 0.21
CA PHE A 36 -1.34 9.19 0.46
C PHE A 36 -1.03 7.75 0.82
N GLY A 37 -0.10 7.13 0.09
CA GLY A 37 0.31 5.75 0.35
C GLY A 37 0.88 5.55 1.75
N TYR A 38 1.72 6.46 2.19
CA TYR A 38 2.28 6.38 3.54
C TYR A 38 1.21 6.54 4.61
N LYS A 39 0.29 7.49 4.42
CA LYS A 39 -0.79 7.72 5.39
C LYS A 39 -1.70 6.51 5.47
N GLU A 40 -2.09 5.94 4.34
CA GLU A 40 -2.97 4.79 4.31
C GLU A 40 -2.28 3.54 4.83
N SER A 41 -0.97 3.44 4.65
CA SER A 41 -0.20 2.33 5.22
C SER A 41 -0.26 2.36 6.74
N ILE A 42 -0.15 3.53 7.35
CA ILE A 42 -0.27 3.67 8.79
C ILE A 42 -1.67 3.27 9.26
N VAL A 43 -2.69 3.73 8.56
CA VAL A 43 -4.08 3.38 8.90
C VAL A 43 -4.28 1.87 8.84
N LYS A 44 -3.77 1.22 7.80
CA LYS A 44 -3.89 -0.23 7.67
C LYS A 44 -3.14 -0.97 8.77
N MET A 45 -1.96 -0.50 9.14
CA MET A 45 -1.20 -1.10 10.24
C MET A 45 -1.98 -1.01 11.55
N GLU A 46 -2.64 0.12 11.79
CA GLU A 46 -3.47 0.29 12.97
C GLU A 46 -4.68 -0.64 12.95
N GLU A 47 -5.30 -0.82 11.78
CA GLU A 47 -6.43 -1.73 11.61
C GLU A 47 -6.03 -3.19 11.87
N LEU A 48 -4.84 -3.59 11.39
CA LEU A 48 -4.34 -4.94 11.62
C LEU A 48 -4.05 -5.18 13.09
N GLY A 49 -3.53 -4.17 13.78
CA GLY A 49 -3.27 -4.24 15.20
C GLY A 49 -1.89 -4.80 15.53
N ARG A 50 -1.37 -4.37 16.67
CA ARG A 50 -0.04 -4.73 17.12
C ARG A 50 0.15 -6.23 17.26
N THR A 51 -0.85 -6.92 17.83
CA THR A 51 -0.74 -8.34 18.12
C THR A 51 -0.56 -9.15 16.82
N ASP A 52 -1.41 -8.90 15.84
CA ASP A 52 -1.36 -9.64 14.58
C ASP A 52 -0.13 -9.26 13.76
N VAL A 53 0.22 -7.98 13.74
CA VAL A 53 1.41 -7.54 13.03
C VAL A 53 2.65 -8.23 13.57
N ASN A 54 2.79 -8.30 14.88
CA ASN A 54 3.96 -8.93 15.50
C ASN A 54 3.93 -10.44 15.36
N LYS A 55 2.74 -11.05 15.47
CA LYS A 55 2.61 -12.49 15.42
C LYS A 55 2.92 -13.06 14.04
N TYR A 56 2.43 -12.41 13.00
CA TYR A 56 2.57 -12.91 11.63
C TYR A 56 3.64 -12.20 10.82
N GLY A 57 4.33 -11.24 11.44
CA GLY A 57 5.36 -10.47 10.74
C GLY A 57 4.77 -9.70 9.58
N MET A 58 3.62 -9.06 9.81
CA MET A 58 2.91 -8.36 8.73
C MET A 58 3.56 -7.02 8.41
N PHE A 59 3.53 -6.69 7.14
CA PHE A 59 4.01 -5.39 6.69
C PHE A 59 3.27 -5.00 5.42
N ILE A 60 3.35 -3.73 5.09
CA ILE A 60 2.63 -3.18 3.94
C ILE A 60 3.63 -2.61 2.96
N LYS A 61 3.45 -2.95 1.70
CA LYS A 61 4.19 -2.34 0.59
C LYS A 61 3.20 -1.57 -0.26
N PHE A 62 3.66 -0.47 -0.82
CA PHE A 62 2.86 0.22 -1.80
C PHE A 62 3.78 0.84 -2.85
N TYR A 63 3.21 1.12 -4.00
CA TYR A 63 3.97 1.77 -5.06
C TYR A 63 3.05 2.63 -5.90
N CYS A 64 3.65 3.64 -6.48
CA CYS A 64 2.95 4.57 -7.36
C CYS A 64 3.45 4.34 -8.77
N THR A 65 2.54 3.98 -9.67
CA THR A 65 2.86 3.74 -11.06
C THR A 65 2.40 4.92 -11.90
N ARG A 66 3.22 5.27 -12.88
CA ARG A 66 2.89 6.33 -13.80
C ARG A 66 1.98 5.78 -14.90
N ASP A 67 0.86 6.43 -15.11
CA ASP A 67 -0.06 6.05 -16.18
C ASP A 67 0.10 7.01 -17.34
N ASN A 68 0.69 6.51 -18.42
CA ASN A 68 0.98 7.30 -19.61
C ASN A 68 -0.09 7.18 -20.69
N THR A 69 -1.15 6.41 -20.44
CA THR A 69 -2.19 6.18 -21.44
C THR A 69 -3.29 7.21 -21.40
N ILE A 70 -3.25 8.10 -20.45
CA ILE A 70 -4.30 9.12 -20.27
C ILE A 70 -3.83 10.45 -20.77
#